data_812347bc46ac43b136b618f47af1aa97
#
_entry.id   812347bc46ac43b136b618f47af1aa97
#
_cell.length_a   1.000
_cell.length_b   1.000
_cell.length_c   1.000
_cell.angle_alpha   90.00
_cell.angle_beta   90.00
_cell.angle_gamma   90.00
#
_symmetry.space_group_name_H-M   'P 1'
#
loop_
_entity.id
_entity.type
_entity.pdbx_description
1 polymer ?
#
loop_
_entity_poly.entity_id
_entity_poly.type
_entity_poly.pdbx_seq_one_letter_code
_entity_poly.pdbx_strand_id
1 'polypeptide(L)'
;MEITISWWSRAPESLARAAGWGLLLLGTCASTSASASAETIFCPKLAGTHERYVQVFDGSPQEQVALMADRGDDHQGYWKLDYVYDAGRVVTVQCVYANHETRDITLTKRVNVCRYHVDAAGKTKLNCE
;
A
#
# COMPACT_ATOMS: atom_id res chain seq x y z
N MET A 1 -32.51 -35.24 -17.64
CA MET A 1 -33.43 -34.21 -17.13
C MET A 1 -32.81 -32.86 -17.47
N GLU A 2 -33.30 -32.29 -18.55
CA GLU A 2 -32.88 -30.97 -19.01
C GLU A 2 -33.78 -29.92 -18.36
N ILE A 3 -33.22 -28.87 -17.79
CA ILE A 3 -33.96 -27.67 -17.44
C ILE A 3 -33.29 -26.49 -18.11
N THR A 4 -33.80 -26.16 -19.28
CA THR A 4 -33.58 -24.93 -20.01
C THR A 4 -34.45 -23.84 -19.40
N ILE A 5 -33.85 -22.78 -18.87
CA ILE A 5 -34.57 -21.56 -18.53
C ILE A 5 -34.03 -20.43 -19.41
N SER A 6 -34.80 -20.14 -20.43
CA SER A 6 -34.65 -18.99 -21.31
C SER A 6 -35.38 -17.81 -20.72
N TRP A 7 -34.66 -16.71 -20.44
CA TRP A 7 -35.25 -15.40 -20.14
C TRP A 7 -34.87 -14.40 -21.23
N TRP A 8 -35.74 -14.34 -22.22
CA TRP A 8 -35.83 -13.19 -23.13
C TRP A 8 -36.77 -12.17 -22.49
N SER A 9 -36.31 -10.97 -22.18
CA SER A 9 -37.17 -9.81 -21.92
C SER A 9 -36.58 -8.59 -22.59
N ARG A 10 -37.11 -8.34 -23.73
CA ARG A 10 -37.64 -7.13 -24.39
C ARG A 10 -37.27 -5.80 -23.71
N ALA A 11 -36.55 -4.98 -24.49
CA ALA A 11 -36.44 -3.55 -24.32
C ALA A 11 -37.76 -2.86 -24.78
N PRO A 12 -38.16 -1.75 -24.15
CA PRO A 12 -39.04 -0.78 -24.80
C PRO A 12 -38.24 0.37 -25.37
N GLU A 13 -38.39 0.57 -26.67
CA GLU A 13 -38.05 1.85 -27.30
C GLU A 13 -39.02 2.92 -26.81
N SER A 14 -38.49 4.03 -26.41
CA SER A 14 -39.23 5.28 -26.22
C SER A 14 -38.49 6.39 -26.92
N LEU A 15 -38.97 6.66 -28.13
CA LEU A 15 -38.72 7.91 -28.85
C LEU A 15 -39.38 9.07 -28.09
N ALA A 16 -38.60 10.00 -27.61
CA ALA A 16 -39.05 11.34 -27.26
C ALA A 16 -38.05 12.36 -27.79
N ARG A 17 -38.44 12.94 -28.94
CA ARG A 17 -37.86 14.20 -29.45
C ARG A 17 -38.25 15.34 -28.49
N ALA A 18 -37.29 16.02 -27.96
CA ALA A 18 -37.47 17.38 -27.47
C ALA A 18 -36.24 18.19 -27.85
N ALA A 19 -36.46 19.12 -28.76
CA ALA A 19 -35.49 20.19 -29.04
C ALA A 19 -35.45 21.14 -27.83
N GLY A 20 -34.29 21.36 -27.31
CA GLY A 20 -34.06 22.31 -26.24
C GLY A 20 -32.66 22.90 -26.40
N TRP A 21 -32.63 24.17 -26.71
CA TRP A 21 -31.44 25.01 -26.81
C TRP A 21 -30.76 25.17 -25.47
N GLY A 22 -29.44 25.18 -25.51
CA GLY A 22 -28.67 26.12 -24.69
C GLY A 22 -28.00 25.60 -23.45
N LEU A 23 -26.85 25.84 -23.42
CA LEU A 23 -25.78 26.15 -22.47
C LEU A 23 -24.65 25.13 -22.48
N LEU A 24 -23.62 25.51 -23.23
CA LEU A 24 -22.26 24.99 -23.04
C LEU A 24 -21.78 25.38 -21.63
N LEU A 25 -21.99 24.50 -20.65
CA LEU A 25 -21.25 24.54 -19.39
C LEU A 25 -19.93 23.81 -19.63
N LEU A 26 -18.88 24.58 -19.86
CA LEU A 26 -17.49 24.12 -19.76
C LEU A 26 -17.23 23.63 -18.33
N GLY A 27 -17.51 22.37 -18.08
CA GLY A 27 -17.12 21.68 -16.86
C GLY A 27 -15.61 21.55 -16.82
N THR A 28 -14.93 22.43 -16.09
CA THR A 28 -13.53 22.27 -15.73
C THR A 28 -13.43 21.07 -14.80
N CYS A 29 -12.98 19.93 -15.35
CA CYS A 29 -12.55 18.79 -14.54
C CYS A 29 -11.30 19.21 -13.76
N ALA A 30 -11.48 19.61 -12.51
CA ALA A 30 -10.40 19.77 -11.58
C ALA A 30 -9.84 18.37 -11.28
N SER A 31 -8.74 18.02 -11.94
CA SER A 31 -7.96 16.83 -11.62
C SER A 31 -7.32 17.05 -10.24
N THR A 32 -7.95 16.55 -9.20
CA THR A 32 -7.34 16.45 -7.86
C THR A 32 -6.24 15.40 -7.95
N SER A 33 -5.01 15.85 -8.15
CA SER A 33 -3.83 15.01 -7.98
C SER A 33 -3.73 14.67 -6.49
N ALA A 34 -4.09 13.45 -6.12
CA ALA A 34 -3.82 12.92 -4.79
C ALA A 34 -2.30 12.80 -4.65
N SER A 35 -1.67 13.74 -3.99
CA SER A 35 -0.27 13.65 -3.59
C SER A 35 -0.15 12.49 -2.62
N ALA A 36 0.56 11.43 -3.02
CA ALA A 36 0.98 10.39 -2.09
C ALA A 36 1.92 11.04 -1.07
N SER A 37 1.43 11.26 0.15
CA SER A 37 2.26 11.81 1.21
C SER A 37 3.23 10.73 1.68
N ALA A 38 4.53 10.99 1.57
CA ALA A 38 5.57 10.12 2.09
C ALA A 38 5.38 9.95 3.61
N GLU A 39 5.34 8.72 4.07
CA GLU A 39 5.22 8.38 5.49
C GLU A 39 6.60 7.97 6.04
N THR A 40 6.99 8.59 7.14
CA THR A 40 8.22 8.20 7.85
C THR A 40 7.87 7.27 9.00
N ILE A 41 8.47 6.10 9.02
CA ILE A 41 8.23 5.04 10.00
C ILE A 41 9.47 4.89 10.86
N PHE A 42 9.25 4.87 12.16
CA PHE A 42 10.28 4.60 13.17
C PHE A 42 9.82 3.45 14.06
N CYS A 43 10.75 2.59 14.43
CA CYS A 43 10.50 1.59 15.44
C CYS A 43 10.27 2.26 16.81
N PRO A 44 9.23 1.84 17.56
CA PRO A 44 8.97 2.38 18.88
C PRO A 44 10.12 2.06 19.84
N LYS A 45 10.43 3.00 20.75
CA LYS A 45 11.41 2.76 21.80
C LYS A 45 10.82 1.81 22.84
N LEU A 46 11.55 0.75 23.18
CA LEU A 46 11.22 -0.17 24.25
C LEU A 46 12.18 0.04 25.42
N ALA A 47 11.64 -0.02 26.65
CA ALA A 47 12.47 0.09 27.86
C ALA A 47 13.39 -1.13 27.99
N GLY A 48 14.64 -0.90 28.36
CA GLY A 48 15.62 -1.96 28.64
C GLY A 48 16.18 -2.68 27.41
N THR A 49 15.85 -2.24 26.21
CA THR A 49 16.37 -2.82 24.96
C THR A 49 16.57 -1.74 23.88
N HIS A 50 17.18 -2.12 22.78
CA HIS A 50 17.38 -1.25 21.63
C HIS A 50 16.99 -1.99 20.33
N GLU A 51 16.62 -1.21 19.33
CA GLU A 51 16.38 -1.72 17.99
C GLU A 51 17.65 -2.36 17.42
N ARG A 52 17.49 -3.53 16.82
CA ARG A 52 18.58 -4.26 16.21
C ARG A 52 18.52 -4.17 14.69
N TYR A 53 17.35 -4.43 14.12
CA TYR A 53 17.10 -4.32 12.70
C TYR A 53 15.59 -4.30 12.42
N VAL A 54 15.24 -4.00 11.19
CA VAL A 54 13.86 -4.11 10.67
C VAL A 54 13.78 -5.20 9.61
N GLN A 55 12.61 -5.85 9.55
CA GLN A 55 12.25 -6.75 8.46
C GLN A 55 10.97 -6.25 7.81
N VAL A 56 10.83 -6.47 6.51
CA VAL A 56 9.62 -6.15 5.76
C VAL A 56 8.99 -7.43 5.27
N PHE A 57 7.69 -7.57 5.46
CA PHE A 57 6.93 -8.77 5.08
C PHE A 57 5.84 -8.44 4.07
N ASP A 58 5.64 -9.35 3.14
CA ASP A 58 4.45 -9.44 2.33
C ASP A 58 3.36 -10.15 3.16
N GLY A 59 2.37 -9.39 3.64
CA GLY A 59 1.37 -9.85 4.58
C GLY A 59 1.82 -9.76 6.03
N SER A 60 1.38 -10.69 6.85
CA SER A 60 1.74 -10.74 8.27
C SER A 60 3.07 -11.49 8.49
N PRO A 61 3.85 -11.14 9.54
CA PRO A 61 5.06 -11.89 9.88
C PRO A 61 4.82 -13.38 10.16
N GLN A 62 3.62 -13.76 10.58
CA GLN A 62 3.22 -15.16 10.82
C GLN A 62 3.19 -16.00 9.53
N GLU A 63 3.00 -15.36 8.39
CA GLU A 63 3.06 -16.01 7.07
C GLU A 63 4.50 -16.28 6.63
N GLN A 64 5.48 -15.68 7.30
CA GLN A 64 6.92 -15.87 7.08
C GLN A 64 7.41 -15.49 5.67
N VAL A 65 6.71 -14.62 4.97
CA VAL A 65 7.11 -14.10 3.65
C VAL A 65 7.91 -12.82 3.84
N ALA A 66 9.16 -12.96 4.30
CA ALA A 66 10.06 -11.83 4.45
C ALA A 66 10.57 -11.36 3.07
N LEU A 67 10.55 -10.05 2.85
CA LEU A 67 11.00 -9.42 1.62
C LEU A 67 12.48 -9.02 1.77
N MET A 68 13.28 -9.44 0.80
CA MET A 68 14.64 -8.92 0.66
C MET A 68 14.60 -7.55 0.00
N ALA A 69 15.49 -6.66 0.41
CA ALA A 69 15.63 -5.37 -0.27
C ALA A 69 16.00 -5.57 -1.74
N ASP A 70 15.36 -4.82 -2.64
CA ASP A 70 15.68 -4.85 -4.07
C ASP A 70 17.10 -4.36 -4.33
N ARG A 71 17.56 -3.44 -3.51
CA ARG A 71 18.92 -2.96 -3.48
C ARG A 71 19.23 -2.39 -2.10
N GLY A 72 20.45 -2.59 -1.61
CA GLY A 72 20.87 -2.01 -0.35
C GLY A 72 22.14 -2.64 0.20
N ASP A 73 22.60 -2.05 1.30
CA ASP A 73 23.72 -2.48 2.12
C ASP A 73 23.33 -2.39 3.61
N ASP A 74 24.28 -2.48 4.52
CA ASP A 74 24.04 -2.43 5.96
C ASP A 74 23.56 -1.04 6.45
N HIS A 75 23.64 -0.01 5.62
CA HIS A 75 23.32 1.36 5.99
C HIS A 75 22.12 1.95 5.28
N GLN A 76 21.84 1.52 4.05
CA GLN A 76 20.76 2.06 3.25
C GLN A 76 20.30 1.11 2.17
N GLY A 77 19.06 1.27 1.74
CA GLY A 77 18.49 0.50 0.65
C GLY A 77 17.01 0.77 0.47
N TYR A 78 16.37 -0.04 -0.35
CA TYR A 78 14.95 0.10 -0.62
C TYR A 78 14.29 -1.21 -1.00
N TRP A 79 12.96 -1.24 -0.80
CA TRP A 79 12.04 -2.25 -1.33
C TRP A 79 11.05 -1.58 -2.26
N LYS A 80 10.77 -2.21 -3.39
CA LYS A 80 9.60 -1.93 -4.22
C LYS A 80 8.45 -2.78 -3.69
N LEU A 81 7.32 -2.18 -3.39
CA LEU A 81 6.24 -2.81 -2.64
C LEU A 81 4.87 -2.73 -3.33
N ASP A 82 4.79 -2.06 -4.47
CA ASP A 82 3.57 -1.87 -5.24
C ASP A 82 2.87 -3.20 -5.59
N TYR A 83 3.65 -4.21 -5.97
CA TYR A 83 3.14 -5.55 -6.32
C TYR A 83 2.43 -6.28 -5.17
N VAL A 84 2.80 -6.00 -3.92
CA VAL A 84 2.13 -6.59 -2.74
C VAL A 84 0.69 -6.09 -2.67
N TYR A 85 0.50 -4.79 -2.85
CA TYR A 85 -0.84 -4.20 -2.86
C TYR A 85 -1.64 -4.56 -4.11
N ASP A 86 -1.00 -4.72 -5.26
CA ASP A 86 -1.65 -5.21 -6.49
C ASP A 86 -2.19 -6.63 -6.33
N ALA A 87 -1.54 -7.44 -5.51
CA ALA A 87 -2.01 -8.76 -5.12
C ALA A 87 -3.12 -8.75 -4.04
N GLY A 88 -3.60 -7.55 -3.62
CA GLY A 88 -4.60 -7.41 -2.56
C GLY A 88 -4.07 -7.69 -1.16
N ARG A 89 -2.76 -7.63 -0.96
CA ARG A 89 -2.08 -7.86 0.31
C ARG A 89 -1.64 -6.55 0.94
N VAL A 90 -1.13 -6.60 2.15
CA VAL A 90 -0.58 -5.46 2.88
C VAL A 90 0.88 -5.70 3.23
N VAL A 91 1.62 -4.63 3.43
CA VAL A 91 3.02 -4.71 3.89
C VAL A 91 3.06 -4.55 5.41
N THR A 92 3.85 -5.37 6.07
CA THR A 92 4.13 -5.22 7.50
C THR A 92 5.63 -5.02 7.72
N VAL A 93 5.97 -3.98 8.47
CA VAL A 93 7.32 -3.71 8.96
C VAL A 93 7.42 -4.27 10.37
N GLN A 94 8.34 -5.18 10.59
CA GLN A 94 8.62 -5.74 11.92
C GLN A 94 9.92 -5.15 12.47
N CYS A 95 9.82 -4.50 13.60
CA CYS A 95 10.96 -4.02 14.37
C CYS A 95 11.47 -5.13 15.30
N VAL A 96 12.73 -5.49 15.18
CA VAL A 96 13.36 -6.55 15.99
C VAL A 96 14.33 -5.91 16.96
N TYR A 97 14.22 -6.29 18.24
CA TYR A 97 15.02 -5.74 19.34
C TYR A 97 16.07 -6.73 19.85
N ALA A 98 17.08 -6.20 20.57
CA ALA A 98 18.20 -7.00 21.06
C ALA A 98 17.80 -8.10 22.06
N ASN A 99 16.68 -7.92 22.76
CA ASN A 99 16.08 -8.91 23.67
C ASN A 99 15.15 -9.91 22.96
N HIS A 100 15.15 -9.94 21.61
CA HIS A 100 14.29 -10.76 20.73
C HIS A 100 12.80 -10.39 20.75
N GLU A 101 12.41 -9.30 21.42
CA GLU A 101 11.06 -8.77 21.24
C GLU A 101 10.88 -8.22 19.84
N THR A 102 9.63 -8.24 19.36
CA THR A 102 9.27 -7.68 18.06
C THR A 102 8.07 -6.73 18.19
N ARG A 103 7.98 -5.77 17.28
CA ARG A 103 6.81 -4.90 17.12
C ARG A 103 6.49 -4.78 15.64
N ASP A 104 5.24 -5.02 15.31
CA ASP A 104 4.76 -5.02 13.93
C ASP A 104 4.03 -3.71 13.64
N ILE A 105 4.32 -3.12 12.49
CA ILE A 105 3.70 -1.91 11.96
C ILE A 105 3.13 -2.27 10.60
N THR A 106 1.80 -2.38 10.49
CA THR A 106 1.14 -2.68 9.24
C THR A 106 0.89 -1.40 8.44
N LEU A 107 1.36 -1.36 7.21
CA LEU A 107 1.16 -0.25 6.28
C LEU A 107 -0.16 -0.45 5.54
N THR A 108 -1.25 0.11 6.08
CA THR A 108 -2.60 -0.04 5.50
C THR A 108 -2.81 0.85 4.28
N LYS A 109 -2.02 1.92 4.14
CA LYS A 109 -2.00 2.74 2.93
C LYS A 109 -1.04 2.15 1.92
N ARG A 110 -1.45 2.15 0.65
CA ARG A 110 -0.57 1.72 -0.44
C ARG A 110 0.69 2.58 -0.48
N VAL A 111 1.83 1.91 -0.50
CA VAL A 111 3.14 2.51 -0.75
C VAL A 111 3.80 1.78 -1.91
N ASN A 112 4.55 2.50 -2.73
CA ASN A 112 5.23 1.92 -3.88
C ASN A 112 6.67 1.54 -3.55
N VAL A 113 7.32 2.37 -2.73
CA VAL A 113 8.72 2.18 -2.34
C VAL A 113 8.90 2.55 -0.88
N CYS A 114 9.61 1.72 -0.12
CA CYS A 114 10.15 2.08 1.19
C CYS A 114 11.67 2.13 1.12
N ARG A 115 12.26 3.26 1.53
CA ARG A 115 13.71 3.44 1.64
C ARG A 115 14.12 3.41 3.10
N TYR A 116 15.14 2.63 3.42
CA TYR A 116 15.72 2.65 4.77
C TYR A 116 17.07 3.34 4.81
N HIS A 117 17.35 3.90 5.94
CA HIS A 117 18.65 4.46 6.30
C HIS A 117 18.94 4.13 7.77
N VAL A 118 20.12 3.57 8.02
CA VAL A 118 20.60 3.26 9.36
C VAL A 118 21.54 4.38 9.80
N ASP A 119 21.22 5.04 10.90
CA ASP A 119 22.03 6.13 11.43
C ASP A 119 23.27 5.61 12.19
N ALA A 120 24.15 6.53 12.62
CA ALA A 120 25.37 6.19 13.35
C ALA A 120 25.11 5.51 14.72
N ALA A 121 23.88 5.61 15.25
CA ALA A 121 23.44 4.93 16.46
C ALA A 121 22.85 3.55 16.19
N GLY A 122 22.85 3.09 14.94
CA GLY A 122 22.27 1.81 14.52
C GLY A 122 20.73 1.82 14.43
N LYS A 123 20.12 3.01 14.36
CA LYS A 123 18.69 3.18 14.30
C LYS A 123 18.21 3.26 12.87
N THR A 124 17.21 2.47 12.54
CA THR A 124 16.64 2.44 11.19
C THR A 124 15.49 3.44 11.06
N LYS A 125 15.57 4.26 10.03
CA LYS A 125 14.52 5.15 9.57
C LYS A 125 14.00 4.65 8.22
N LEU A 126 12.69 4.44 8.10
CA LEU A 126 12.05 4.11 6.84
C LEU A 126 11.24 5.30 6.33
N ASN A 127 11.39 5.60 5.03
CA ASN A 127 10.56 6.56 4.32
C ASN A 127 9.82 5.80 3.22
N CYS A 128 8.50 5.73 3.34
CA CYS A 128 7.61 5.02 2.44
C CYS A 128 6.73 6.00 1.64
N GLU A 129 6.62 5.83 0.32
CA GLU A 129 5.88 6.70 -0.60
C GLU A 129 5.13 5.90 -1.69
#